data_0a1eea6e9c31feac3dbbb74fe577fcb8
#
_entry.id   0a1eea6e9c31feac3dbbb74fe577fcb8
#
_cell.length_a   1.000
_cell.length_b   1.000
_cell.length_c   1.000
_cell.angle_alpha   90.00
_cell.angle_beta   90.00
_cell.angle_gamma   90.00
#
_symmetry.space_group_name_H-M   'P 1'
#
loop_
_entity.id
_entity.type
_entity.pdbx_description
1 polymer ?
#
loop_
_entity_poly.entity_id
_entity_poly.type
_entity_poly.pdbx_seq_one_letter_code
_entity_poly.pdbx_strand_id
1 'polypeptide(L)'
;MSNRLFQGIIHQMHDSIGRTVGVVDDTASVVACSDLARTGERNDFLMTDYGSTEDCHIRDGFTYKTFGSDEKPEFAVFVAGTDELAAQFCSLMAVSLAGIKQYYDEKYDRANFIKNVILDNILPGDIYIKARELRFPTDVSRVVLFIRILTSNDISVFD
;
A
#
# COMPACT_ATOMS: atom_id res chain seq x y z
N MET A 1 -4.91 -1.78 -6.74
CA MET A 1 -4.55 -0.37 -6.42
C MET A 1 -3.14 -0.22 -5.88
N SER A 2 -2.59 -1.16 -5.15
CA SER A 2 -1.26 -1.12 -4.52
C SER A 2 -0.09 -0.89 -5.50
N ASN A 3 -0.17 -1.41 -6.73
CA ASN A 3 0.94 -1.37 -7.69
C ASN A 3 1.37 0.06 -8.08
N ARG A 4 0.42 0.96 -8.33
CA ARG A 4 0.75 2.36 -8.69
C ARG A 4 1.34 3.14 -7.52
N LEU A 5 0.89 2.84 -6.30
CA LEU A 5 1.39 3.48 -5.09
C LEU A 5 2.86 3.16 -4.87
N PHE A 6 3.20 1.88 -4.88
CA PHE A 6 4.57 1.45 -4.61
C PHE A 6 5.52 1.85 -5.75
N GLN A 7 5.10 1.80 -7.01
CA GLN A 7 5.98 2.06 -8.15
C GLN A 7 6.64 3.44 -8.11
N GLY A 8 5.87 4.50 -7.81
CA GLY A 8 6.43 5.85 -7.71
C GLY A 8 7.44 6.01 -6.58
N ILE A 9 7.19 5.35 -5.44
CA ILE A 9 8.06 5.41 -4.26
C ILE A 9 9.34 4.59 -4.50
N ILE A 10 9.21 3.41 -5.08
CA ILE A 10 10.34 2.53 -5.41
C ILE A 10 11.31 3.23 -6.38
N HIS A 11 10.80 3.99 -7.34
CA HIS A 11 11.65 4.76 -8.24
C HIS A 11 12.47 5.84 -7.49
N GLN A 12 11.83 6.59 -6.61
CA GLN A 12 12.52 7.59 -5.77
C GLN A 12 13.55 6.96 -4.82
N MET A 13 13.23 5.80 -4.25
CA MET A 13 14.15 5.06 -3.37
C MET A 13 15.35 4.55 -4.16
N HIS A 14 15.14 4.05 -5.37
CA HIS A 14 16.21 3.61 -6.26
C HIS A 14 17.22 4.73 -6.54
N ASP A 15 16.74 5.93 -6.85
CA ASP A 15 17.60 7.09 -7.13
C ASP A 15 18.50 7.45 -5.94
N SER A 16 18.01 7.21 -4.73
CA SER A 16 18.76 7.49 -3.49
C SER A 16 19.72 6.36 -3.11
N ILE A 17 19.34 5.10 -3.36
CA ILE A 17 20.07 3.90 -2.93
C ILE A 17 21.09 3.45 -3.99
N GLY A 18 20.81 3.68 -5.27
CA GLY A 18 21.65 3.26 -6.39
C GLY A 18 21.69 1.74 -6.62
N ARG A 19 20.70 1.00 -6.09
CA ARG A 19 20.58 -0.46 -6.23
C ARG A 19 19.20 -0.81 -6.76
N THR A 20 19.06 -1.97 -7.42
CA THR A 20 17.74 -2.48 -7.80
C THR A 20 16.91 -2.75 -6.55
N VAL A 21 15.73 -2.16 -6.49
CA VAL A 21 14.79 -2.29 -5.38
C VAL A 21 13.40 -2.59 -5.91
N GLY A 22 12.59 -3.29 -5.11
CA GLY A 22 11.22 -3.60 -5.51
C GLY A 22 10.39 -4.16 -4.38
N VAL A 23 9.13 -4.46 -4.69
CA VAL A 23 8.13 -5.01 -3.78
C VAL A 23 7.47 -6.22 -4.41
N VAL A 24 7.29 -7.26 -3.63
CA VAL A 24 6.58 -8.51 -3.96
C VAL A 24 5.34 -8.59 -3.10
N ASP A 25 4.24 -9.08 -3.65
CA ASP A 25 3.00 -9.35 -2.90
C ASP A 25 2.94 -10.76 -2.31
N ASP A 26 1.86 -11.09 -1.63
CA ASP A 26 1.61 -12.40 -1.01
C ASP A 26 1.42 -13.54 -2.03
N THR A 27 1.25 -13.22 -3.32
CA THR A 27 1.21 -14.19 -4.42
C THR A 27 2.57 -14.43 -5.06
N ALA A 28 3.65 -13.87 -4.48
CA ALA A 28 5.00 -13.88 -5.02
C ALA A 28 5.14 -13.14 -6.37
N SER A 29 4.27 -12.18 -6.66
CA SER A 29 4.36 -11.35 -7.85
C SER A 29 5.08 -10.04 -7.54
N VAL A 30 5.97 -9.60 -8.41
CA VAL A 30 6.64 -8.30 -8.32
C VAL A 30 5.66 -7.21 -8.69
N VAL A 31 5.15 -6.48 -7.69
CA VAL A 31 4.14 -5.43 -7.86
C VAL A 31 4.74 -4.07 -8.20
N ALA A 32 5.98 -3.84 -7.81
CA ALA A 32 6.75 -2.65 -8.14
C ALA A 32 8.25 -2.97 -8.16
N CYS A 33 8.97 -2.41 -9.12
CA CYS A 33 10.43 -2.55 -9.22
C CYS A 33 11.05 -1.34 -9.90
N SER A 34 12.27 -0.98 -9.50
CA SER A 34 13.07 0.05 -10.18
C SER A 34 13.45 -0.38 -11.60
N ASP A 35 13.63 -1.68 -11.82
CA ASP A 35 13.69 -2.28 -13.16
C ASP A 35 12.27 -2.67 -13.60
N LEU A 36 11.68 -1.88 -14.46
CA LEU A 36 10.30 -2.06 -14.94
C LEU A 36 10.10 -3.39 -15.66
N ALA A 37 11.15 -3.97 -16.26
CA ALA A 37 11.04 -5.25 -16.94
C ALA A 37 10.66 -6.39 -15.98
N ARG A 38 11.01 -6.26 -14.70
CA ARG A 38 10.72 -7.25 -13.67
C ARG A 38 9.32 -7.12 -13.05
N THR A 39 8.62 -6.05 -13.33
CA THR A 39 7.25 -5.85 -12.81
C THR A 39 6.30 -6.87 -13.42
N GLY A 40 5.60 -7.60 -12.59
CA GLY A 40 4.72 -8.71 -12.97
C GLY A 40 5.42 -10.07 -13.07
N GLU A 41 6.76 -10.13 -12.94
CA GLU A 41 7.47 -11.40 -12.81
C GLU A 41 7.05 -12.12 -11.53
N ARG A 42 7.04 -13.45 -11.60
CA ARG A 42 6.84 -14.28 -10.42
C ARG A 42 8.19 -14.48 -9.73
N ASN A 43 8.27 -14.06 -8.49
CA ASN A 43 9.43 -14.29 -7.66
C ASN A 43 9.17 -15.53 -6.81
N ASP A 44 10.14 -16.48 -6.78
CA ASP A 44 10.02 -17.69 -5.94
C ASP A 44 10.18 -17.42 -4.44
N PHE A 45 10.16 -16.14 -4.05
CA PHE A 45 10.10 -15.72 -2.66
C PHE A 45 8.70 -16.00 -2.10
N LEU A 46 8.57 -17.12 -1.41
CA LEU A 46 7.33 -17.50 -0.76
C LEU A 46 7.27 -16.84 0.62
N MET A 47 6.27 -15.98 0.83
CA MET A 47 6.03 -15.32 2.11
C MET A 47 5.74 -16.30 3.25
N THR A 48 5.36 -17.54 2.93
CA THR A 48 5.11 -18.61 3.89
C THR A 48 6.35 -19.13 4.60
N ASP A 49 7.52 -18.96 3.99
CA ASP A 49 8.80 -19.42 4.56
C ASP A 49 9.40 -18.45 5.59
N TYR A 50 8.78 -17.28 5.73
CA TYR A 50 9.31 -16.19 6.56
C TYR A 50 8.37 -15.91 7.74
N GLY A 51 8.53 -16.67 8.78
CA GLY A 51 7.69 -16.63 9.98
C GLY A 51 7.90 -15.41 10.88
N SER A 52 8.78 -14.47 10.54
CA SER A 52 8.98 -13.26 11.33
C SER A 52 9.20 -12.04 10.43
N THR A 53 8.53 -10.93 10.77
CA THR A 53 8.74 -9.62 10.14
C THR A 53 10.02 -8.93 10.63
N GLU A 54 10.72 -9.52 11.58
CA GLU A 54 11.86 -8.90 12.26
C GLU A 54 13.16 -9.05 11.50
N ASP A 55 13.37 -10.17 10.80
CA ASP A 55 14.64 -10.48 10.16
C ASP A 55 14.65 -10.22 8.65
N CYS A 56 15.83 -9.86 8.13
CA CYS A 56 16.07 -9.81 6.70
C CYS A 56 16.50 -11.20 6.20
N HIS A 57 16.00 -11.59 5.03
CA HIS A 57 16.28 -12.85 4.40
C HIS A 57 17.07 -12.64 3.09
N ILE A 58 18.07 -13.46 2.85
CA ILE A 58 18.93 -13.37 1.66
C ILE A 58 18.56 -14.53 0.72
N ARG A 59 18.27 -14.20 -0.54
CA ARG A 59 18.04 -15.18 -1.59
C ARG A 59 18.40 -14.61 -2.96
N ASP A 60 19.07 -15.39 -3.79
CA ASP A 60 19.39 -15.10 -5.21
C ASP A 60 20.06 -13.72 -5.42
N GLY A 61 20.92 -13.30 -4.49
CA GLY A 61 21.64 -12.04 -4.57
C GLY A 61 20.83 -10.81 -4.13
N PHE A 62 19.65 -11.03 -3.54
CA PHE A 62 18.80 -9.98 -2.98
C PHE A 62 18.57 -10.21 -1.49
N THR A 63 18.40 -9.11 -0.79
CA THR A 63 17.94 -9.10 0.60
C THR A 63 16.47 -8.73 0.62
N TYR A 64 15.67 -9.48 1.37
CA TYR A 64 14.21 -9.32 1.49
C TYR A 64 13.83 -9.00 2.92
N LYS A 65 12.79 -8.20 3.11
CA LYS A 65 12.12 -7.98 4.39
C LYS A 65 10.63 -7.86 4.18
N THR A 66 9.87 -8.61 4.98
CA THR A 66 8.41 -8.58 4.94
C THR A 66 7.86 -7.34 5.66
N PHE A 67 6.70 -6.87 5.23
CA PHE A 67 5.94 -5.81 5.88
C PHE A 67 4.44 -5.96 5.61
N GLY A 68 3.62 -5.27 6.40
CA GLY A 68 2.17 -5.31 6.31
C GLY A 68 1.54 -5.46 7.69
N SER A 69 0.53 -6.31 7.83
CA SER A 69 -0.12 -6.60 9.11
C SER A 69 0.77 -7.47 9.99
N ASP A 70 0.71 -7.24 11.33
CA ASP A 70 1.48 -8.00 12.32
C ASP A 70 1.12 -9.50 12.33
N GLU A 71 -0.12 -9.85 11.96
CA GLU A 71 -0.57 -11.25 11.96
C GLU A 71 -0.16 -12.02 10.70
N LYS A 72 -0.09 -11.32 9.56
CA LYS A 72 0.29 -11.92 8.28
C LYS A 72 0.96 -10.87 7.39
N PRO A 73 2.22 -11.10 6.99
CA PRO A 73 2.88 -10.21 6.04
C PRO A 73 2.16 -10.28 4.68
N GLU A 74 1.84 -9.11 4.12
CA GLU A 74 1.14 -8.98 2.84
C GLU A 74 2.11 -8.68 1.70
N PHE A 75 3.25 -8.09 2.03
CA PHE A 75 4.26 -7.67 1.07
C PHE A 75 5.67 -7.96 1.60
N ALA A 76 6.62 -8.07 0.67
CA ALA A 76 8.03 -8.03 0.98
C ALA A 76 8.74 -7.02 0.08
N VAL A 77 9.60 -6.20 0.65
CA VAL A 77 10.52 -5.37 -0.09
C VAL A 77 11.81 -6.14 -0.34
N PHE A 78 12.44 -5.89 -1.48
CA PHE A 78 13.75 -6.44 -1.80
C PHE A 78 14.72 -5.39 -2.29
N VAL A 79 16.00 -5.59 -1.97
CA VAL A 79 17.13 -4.76 -2.37
C VAL A 79 18.22 -5.66 -2.95
N ALA A 80 18.80 -5.28 -4.08
CA ALA A 80 19.94 -6.00 -4.66
C ALA A 80 21.16 -5.89 -3.76
N GLY A 81 21.78 -7.03 -3.45
CA GLY A 81 22.92 -7.18 -2.56
C GLY A 81 22.62 -8.07 -1.37
N THR A 82 23.70 -8.56 -0.75
CA THR A 82 23.64 -9.48 0.39
C THR A 82 24.49 -8.95 1.56
N ASP A 83 24.90 -7.70 1.45
CA ASP A 83 25.72 -6.99 2.42
C ASP A 83 24.84 -6.31 3.50
N GLU A 84 25.48 -5.85 4.55
CA GLU A 84 24.81 -5.18 5.68
C GLU A 84 24.05 -3.93 5.24
N LEU A 85 24.58 -3.18 4.25
CA LEU A 85 23.89 -2.03 3.68
C LEU A 85 22.57 -2.41 3.00
N ALA A 86 22.53 -3.54 2.28
CA ALA A 86 21.30 -4.04 1.67
C ALA A 86 20.27 -4.37 2.76
N ALA A 87 20.66 -4.95 3.88
CA ALA A 87 19.80 -5.26 5.00
C ALA A 87 19.26 -3.98 5.68
N GLN A 88 20.12 -2.98 5.87
CA GLN A 88 19.71 -1.68 6.42
C GLN A 88 18.71 -0.97 5.51
N PHE A 89 19.00 -0.88 4.21
CA PHE A 89 18.07 -0.29 3.23
C PHE A 89 16.74 -1.04 3.19
N CYS A 90 16.79 -2.36 3.17
CA CYS A 90 15.59 -3.20 3.17
C CYS A 90 14.73 -2.95 4.41
N SER A 91 15.33 -2.81 5.58
CA SER A 91 14.65 -2.51 6.83
C SER A 91 14.00 -1.12 6.83
N LEU A 92 14.73 -0.09 6.37
CA LEU A 92 14.21 1.27 6.27
C LEU A 92 13.05 1.35 5.26
N MET A 93 13.19 0.68 4.12
CA MET A 93 12.15 0.62 3.10
C MET A 93 10.90 -0.09 3.60
N ALA A 94 11.04 -1.21 4.31
CA ALA A 94 9.92 -1.95 4.89
C ALA A 94 9.10 -1.07 5.83
N VAL A 95 9.74 -0.35 6.76
CA VAL A 95 9.07 0.57 7.69
C VAL A 95 8.39 1.71 6.93
N SER A 96 9.08 2.32 5.96
CA SER A 96 8.54 3.43 5.18
C SER A 96 7.32 3.01 4.35
N LEU A 97 7.39 1.87 3.66
CA LEU A 97 6.31 1.36 2.82
C LEU A 97 5.11 0.89 3.66
N ALA A 98 5.36 0.30 4.84
CA ALA A 98 4.29 -0.04 5.78
C ALA A 98 3.50 1.18 6.23
N GLY A 99 4.19 2.26 6.62
CA GLY A 99 3.53 3.52 7.02
C GLY A 99 2.76 4.18 5.87
N ILE A 100 3.30 4.16 4.66
CA ILE A 100 2.63 4.70 3.48
C ILE A 100 1.39 3.85 3.14
N LYS A 101 1.49 2.52 3.16
CA LYS A 101 0.35 1.63 2.95
C LYS A 101 -0.75 1.91 3.97
N GLN A 102 -0.41 1.96 5.25
CA GLN A 102 -1.38 2.25 6.31
C GLN A 102 -2.10 3.58 6.07
N TYR A 103 -1.37 4.63 5.72
CA TYR A 103 -1.97 5.94 5.40
C TYR A 103 -2.97 5.88 4.24
N TYR A 104 -2.65 5.12 3.18
CA TYR A 104 -3.53 4.96 2.03
C TYR A 104 -4.76 4.12 2.36
N ASP A 105 -4.58 3.06 3.14
CA ASP A 105 -5.69 2.20 3.58
C ASP A 105 -6.67 3.02 4.43
N GLU A 106 -6.18 3.79 5.41
CA GLU A 106 -7.01 4.69 6.21
C GLU A 106 -7.77 5.73 5.35
N LYS A 107 -7.09 6.31 4.36
CA LYS A 107 -7.70 7.29 3.45
C LYS A 107 -8.77 6.64 2.58
N TYR A 108 -8.53 5.43 2.08
CA TYR A 108 -9.49 4.69 1.27
C TYR A 108 -10.73 4.28 2.09
N ASP A 109 -10.50 3.83 3.31
CA ASP A 109 -11.59 3.46 4.23
C ASP A 109 -12.49 4.66 4.57
N ARG A 110 -11.91 5.83 4.77
CA ARG A 110 -12.67 7.07 4.97
C ARG A 110 -13.52 7.44 3.75
N ALA A 111 -12.95 7.36 2.55
CA ALA A 111 -13.67 7.66 1.32
C ALA A 111 -14.80 6.67 1.08
N ASN A 112 -14.56 5.37 1.29
CA ASN A 112 -15.58 4.33 1.19
C ASN A 112 -16.67 4.50 2.24
N PHE A 113 -16.33 4.87 3.47
CA PHE A 113 -17.30 5.15 4.51
C PHE A 113 -18.27 6.26 4.07
N ILE A 114 -17.76 7.39 3.61
CA ILE A 114 -18.59 8.50 3.12
C ILE A 114 -19.47 8.08 1.94
N LYS A 115 -18.88 7.35 0.96
CA LYS A 115 -19.64 6.81 -0.17
C LYS A 115 -20.79 5.91 0.29
N ASN A 116 -20.54 5.02 1.24
CA ASN A 116 -21.54 4.10 1.76
C ASN A 116 -22.61 4.81 2.59
N VAL A 117 -22.26 5.88 3.31
CA VAL A 117 -23.25 6.74 3.99
C VAL A 117 -24.17 7.42 2.97
N ILE A 118 -23.61 7.99 1.89
CA ILE A 118 -24.38 8.67 0.84
C ILE A 118 -25.31 7.70 0.10
N LEU A 119 -24.88 6.46 -0.11
CA LEU A 119 -25.64 5.42 -0.80
C LEU A 119 -26.62 4.65 0.11
N ASP A 120 -26.74 5.06 1.38
CA ASP A 120 -27.60 4.39 2.39
C ASP A 120 -27.26 2.90 2.61
N ASN A 121 -25.98 2.54 2.42
CA ASN A 121 -25.47 1.18 2.59
C ASN A 121 -25.04 0.87 4.03
N ILE A 122 -25.12 1.83 4.95
CA ILE A 122 -24.78 1.67 6.38
C ILE A 122 -25.99 1.97 7.22
N LEU A 123 -26.28 1.10 8.19
CA LEU A 123 -27.37 1.32 9.12
C LEU A 123 -27.14 2.62 9.93
N PRO A 124 -28.14 3.47 10.12
CA PRO A 124 -28.01 4.74 10.83
C PRO A 124 -27.34 4.61 12.22
N GLY A 125 -27.61 3.50 12.95
CA GLY A 125 -27.00 3.24 14.24
C GLY A 125 -25.48 2.98 14.18
N ASP A 126 -24.96 2.47 13.06
CA ASP A 126 -23.57 2.13 12.88
C ASP A 126 -22.73 3.31 12.37
N ILE A 127 -23.39 4.33 11.79
CA ILE A 127 -22.70 5.50 11.22
C ILE A 127 -21.82 6.18 12.27
N TYR A 128 -22.36 6.40 13.47
CA TYR A 128 -21.62 7.08 14.54
C TYR A 128 -20.42 6.26 15.02
N ILE A 129 -20.61 4.95 15.18
CA ILE A 129 -19.55 4.02 15.62
C ILE A 129 -18.42 4.02 14.61
N LYS A 130 -18.74 3.80 13.32
CA LYS A 130 -17.75 3.78 12.23
C LYS A 130 -17.07 5.14 12.02
N ALA A 131 -17.80 6.24 12.13
CA ALA A 131 -17.21 7.57 12.05
C ALA A 131 -16.14 7.76 13.13
N ARG A 132 -16.39 7.26 14.34
CA ARG A 132 -15.46 7.35 15.46
C ARG A 132 -14.22 6.47 15.26
N GLU A 133 -14.39 5.24 14.80
CA GLU A 133 -13.30 4.32 14.44
C GLU A 133 -12.37 4.94 13.39
N LEU A 134 -12.94 5.53 12.35
CA LEU A 134 -12.21 6.22 11.28
C LEU A 134 -11.73 7.62 11.66
N ARG A 135 -11.88 8.02 12.95
CA ARG A 135 -11.48 9.34 13.45
C ARG A 135 -12.07 10.51 12.65
N PHE A 136 -13.34 10.37 12.23
CA PHE A 136 -14.07 11.49 11.66
C PHE A 136 -14.49 12.44 12.78
N PRO A 137 -14.22 13.76 12.64
CA PRO A 137 -14.75 14.73 13.58
C PRO A 137 -16.27 14.75 13.42
N THR A 138 -17.01 14.42 14.49
CA THR A 138 -18.48 14.36 14.49
C THR A 138 -19.14 15.69 14.85
N ASP A 139 -18.41 16.58 15.52
CA ASP A 139 -18.91 17.85 16.09
C ASP A 139 -18.65 19.07 15.19
N VAL A 140 -18.43 18.86 13.90
CA VAL A 140 -18.18 19.94 12.95
C VAL A 140 -19.35 20.10 12.00
N SER A 141 -19.76 21.35 11.75
CA SER A 141 -20.74 21.67 10.72
C SER A 141 -20.19 21.31 9.33
N ARG A 142 -21.02 20.64 8.52
CA ARG A 142 -20.66 20.25 7.16
C ARG A 142 -21.68 20.79 6.18
N VAL A 143 -21.19 21.12 4.98
CA VAL A 143 -22.01 21.49 3.84
C VAL A 143 -21.87 20.40 2.79
N VAL A 144 -23.00 19.94 2.26
CA VAL A 144 -23.02 19.02 1.11
C VAL A 144 -23.32 19.83 -0.13
N LEU A 145 -22.45 19.74 -1.12
CA LEU A 145 -22.64 20.35 -2.44
C LEU A 145 -22.96 19.23 -3.44
N PHE A 146 -24.10 19.36 -4.11
CA PHE A 146 -24.49 18.48 -5.20
C PHE A 146 -24.25 19.20 -6.53
N ILE A 147 -23.32 18.70 -7.34
CA ILE A 147 -22.95 19.28 -8.64
C ILE A 147 -23.39 18.31 -9.72
N ARG A 148 -24.31 18.77 -10.60
CA ARG A 148 -24.71 18.03 -11.80
C ARG A 148 -24.04 18.64 -13.02
N ILE A 149 -23.19 17.86 -13.69
CA ILE A 149 -22.57 18.27 -14.96
C ILE A 149 -23.53 17.95 -16.09
N LEU A 150 -23.98 18.99 -16.80
CA LEU A 150 -24.90 18.87 -17.94
C LEU A 150 -24.08 18.89 -19.25
N THR A 151 -23.21 17.91 -19.45
CA THR A 151 -22.49 17.74 -20.72
C THR A 151 -22.94 16.45 -21.40
N SER A 152 -23.05 16.50 -22.72
CA SER A 152 -23.56 15.39 -23.55
C SER A 152 -22.56 14.25 -23.79
N ASN A 153 -21.42 14.25 -23.13
CA ASN A 153 -20.44 13.16 -23.20
C ASN A 153 -20.43 12.45 -21.85
N ASP A 154 -20.63 11.14 -21.89
CA ASP A 154 -20.62 10.22 -20.74
C ASP A 154 -19.26 10.17 -20.04
N ILE A 155 -18.91 11.24 -19.33
CA ILE A 155 -17.78 11.23 -18.43
C ILE A 155 -18.33 10.92 -17.04
N SER A 156 -18.07 9.70 -16.55
CA SER A 156 -18.38 9.33 -15.17
C SER A 156 -17.60 10.24 -14.22
N VAL A 157 -18.30 10.89 -13.31
CA VAL A 157 -17.70 11.77 -12.28
C VAL A 157 -17.10 10.94 -11.11
N PHE A 158 -17.19 9.61 -11.18
CA PHE A 158 -16.85 8.68 -10.10
C PHE A 158 -15.78 7.62 -10.48
N ASP A 159 -14.94 7.90 -11.46
CA ASP A 159 -13.74 7.08 -11.72
C ASP A 159 -12.54 7.52 -10.88
#